data_d5b0e85c0fd1dc8d8e57665801ddbebb
#
_entry.id   d5b0e85c0fd1dc8d8e57665801ddbebb
#
_cell.length_a   1.000
_cell.length_b   1.000
_cell.length_c   1.000
_cell.angle_alpha   90.00
_cell.angle_beta   90.00
_cell.angle_gamma   90.00
#
_symmetry.space_group_name_H-M   'P 1'
#
loop_
_entity.id
_entity.type
_entity.pdbx_description
1 polymer ?
#
loop_
_entity_poly.entity_id
_entity_poly.type
_entity_poly.pdbx_seq_one_letter_code
_entity_poly.pdbx_strand_id
1 'polypeptide(L)'
;KPDYDPNSLVDNYQDIISDENSKVLLNQSTQGLFVPGSIFKMVTSLAYLRSGGDPDNYSYYCDGSISLQSDSGDSYIKCYGGEEHGQVDLLESFAESCNASFANLGLSISVDKMNEVANSLLFNQTLPTKFTTAKSQFSLSNTDSQWQIGATAIGQGNTVISPIHAAMLVSAIANGG
;
A
#
# COMPACT_ATOMS: atom_id res chain seq x y z
N LYS A 1 16.44 -9.34 -6.50
CA LYS A 1 17.20 -10.54 -6.44
C LYS A 1 18.64 -10.28 -6.03
N PRO A 2 18.99 -10.21 -4.76
CA PRO A 2 20.22 -10.82 -4.29
C PRO A 2 19.93 -12.30 -4.05
N ASP A 3 20.89 -13.15 -4.40
CA ASP A 3 20.81 -14.60 -4.27
C ASP A 3 22.20 -15.15 -3.91
N TYR A 4 22.26 -16.30 -3.31
CA TYR A 4 23.50 -17.01 -3.03
C TYR A 4 23.40 -18.46 -3.51
N ASP A 5 24.54 -19.05 -3.87
CA ASP A 5 24.62 -20.47 -4.14
C ASP A 5 24.77 -21.24 -2.81
N PRO A 6 23.76 -22.04 -2.42
CA PRO A 6 23.83 -22.81 -1.18
C PRO A 6 25.00 -23.79 -1.13
N ASN A 7 25.53 -24.23 -2.29
CA ASN A 7 26.63 -25.15 -2.34
C ASN A 7 27.99 -24.50 -2.01
N SER A 8 28.09 -23.17 -2.22
CA SER A 8 29.29 -22.39 -1.91
C SER A 8 29.11 -21.48 -0.70
N LEU A 9 27.98 -21.58 0.03
CA LEU A 9 27.65 -20.69 1.15
C LEU A 9 28.73 -20.71 2.23
N VAL A 10 29.27 -21.88 2.57
CA VAL A 10 30.29 -22.02 3.63
C VAL A 10 31.55 -21.23 3.28
N ASP A 11 31.97 -21.30 2.02
CA ASP A 11 33.21 -20.63 1.54
C ASP A 11 33.04 -19.12 1.44
N ASN A 12 31.83 -18.65 1.10
CA ASN A 12 31.56 -17.24 0.84
C ASN A 12 30.82 -16.55 2.01
N TYR A 13 30.55 -17.26 3.12
CA TYR A 13 29.72 -16.74 4.20
C TYR A 13 30.26 -15.43 4.81
N GLN A 14 31.58 -15.36 5.03
CA GLN A 14 32.20 -14.17 5.62
C GLN A 14 32.09 -12.95 4.70
N ASP A 15 32.23 -13.14 3.41
CA ASP A 15 32.10 -12.08 2.40
C ASP A 15 30.63 -11.59 2.34
N ILE A 16 29.67 -12.51 2.37
CA ILE A 16 28.25 -12.21 2.36
C ILE A 16 27.82 -11.40 3.59
N ILE A 17 28.30 -11.73 4.79
CA ILE A 17 27.89 -11.04 6.02
C ILE A 17 28.72 -9.76 6.29
N SER A 18 29.87 -9.58 5.66
CA SER A 18 30.71 -8.39 5.79
C SER A 18 30.12 -7.16 5.09
N ASP A 19 29.26 -7.36 4.11
CA ASP A 19 28.51 -6.27 3.49
C ASP A 19 27.23 -5.97 4.31
N GLU A 20 27.28 -4.94 5.12
CA GLU A 20 26.17 -4.49 5.98
C GLU A 20 24.89 -4.16 5.19
N ASN A 21 25.01 -3.86 3.90
CA ASN A 21 23.88 -3.58 3.01
C ASN A 21 23.35 -4.84 2.31
N SER A 22 24.07 -5.96 2.46
CA SER A 22 23.65 -7.20 1.81
C SER A 22 22.36 -7.77 2.44
N LYS A 23 21.38 -8.01 1.58
CA LYS A 23 20.14 -8.70 1.94
C LYS A 23 20.07 -10.11 1.37
N VAL A 24 21.23 -10.67 1.00
CA VAL A 24 21.33 -11.97 0.31
C VAL A 24 20.74 -13.10 1.14
N LEU A 25 20.96 -13.10 2.45
CA LEU A 25 20.45 -14.12 3.37
C LEU A 25 19.00 -13.86 3.83
N LEU A 26 18.44 -12.70 3.50
CA LEU A 26 17.06 -12.37 3.85
C LEU A 26 16.10 -12.95 2.80
N ASN A 27 15.13 -13.74 3.25
CA ASN A 27 14.04 -14.16 2.38
C ASN A 27 13.14 -12.96 2.05
N GLN A 28 13.40 -12.32 0.91
CA GLN A 28 12.68 -11.13 0.49
C GLN A 28 11.17 -11.36 0.34
N SER A 29 10.74 -12.58 -0.02
CA SER A 29 9.32 -12.90 -0.21
C SER A 29 8.54 -12.87 1.10
N THR A 30 9.18 -13.25 2.21
CA THR A 30 8.51 -13.35 3.51
C THR A 30 8.93 -12.28 4.49
N GLN A 31 10.15 -11.76 4.39
CA GLN A 31 10.75 -10.83 5.35
C GLN A 31 11.10 -9.46 4.74
N GLY A 32 11.10 -9.31 3.41
CA GLY A 32 11.23 -8.01 2.76
C GLY A 32 10.00 -7.15 3.03
N LEU A 33 10.22 -5.83 3.20
CA LEU A 33 9.15 -4.83 3.32
C LEU A 33 9.31 -3.81 2.19
N PHE A 34 8.23 -3.59 1.47
CA PHE A 34 8.19 -2.73 0.29
C PHE A 34 7.01 -1.79 0.36
N VAL A 35 7.13 -0.61 -0.23
CA VAL A 35 6.01 0.30 -0.42
C VAL A 35 4.98 -0.36 -1.35
N PRO A 36 3.73 -0.56 -0.93
CA PRO A 36 2.74 -1.32 -1.71
C PRO A 36 2.32 -0.63 -3.01
N GLY A 37 2.35 0.71 -3.05
CA GLY A 37 1.81 1.45 -4.19
C GLY A 37 0.35 1.09 -4.46
N SER A 38 -0.03 1.02 -5.72
CA SER A 38 -1.42 0.80 -6.16
C SER A 38 -2.06 -0.51 -5.68
N ILE A 39 -1.29 -1.48 -5.17
CA ILE A 39 -1.85 -2.67 -4.51
C ILE A 39 -2.67 -2.26 -3.28
N PHE A 40 -2.28 -1.19 -2.58
CA PHE A 40 -2.99 -0.71 -1.39
C PHE A 40 -4.39 -0.15 -1.70
N LYS A 41 -4.67 0.22 -2.94
CA LYS A 41 -6.01 0.69 -3.37
C LYS A 41 -7.10 -0.35 -3.09
N MET A 42 -6.77 -1.64 -3.04
CA MET A 42 -7.69 -2.69 -2.55
C MET A 42 -8.13 -2.44 -1.10
N VAL A 43 -7.18 -2.07 -0.25
CA VAL A 43 -7.46 -1.76 1.17
C VAL A 43 -8.29 -0.49 1.29
N THR A 44 -7.94 0.55 0.53
CA THR A 44 -8.68 1.82 0.51
C THR A 44 -10.11 1.63 0.00
N SER A 45 -10.32 0.86 -1.08
CA SER A 45 -11.66 0.51 -1.57
C SER A 45 -12.47 -0.22 -0.51
N LEU A 46 -11.89 -1.21 0.16
CA LEU A 46 -12.56 -1.94 1.22
C LEU A 46 -12.91 -1.04 2.42
N ALA A 47 -12.02 -0.11 2.77
CA ALA A 47 -12.27 0.86 3.83
C ALA A 47 -13.41 1.81 3.47
N TYR A 48 -13.47 2.28 2.24
CA TYR A 48 -14.59 3.07 1.72
C TYR A 48 -15.92 2.33 1.85
N LEU A 49 -16.00 1.11 1.33
CA LEU A 49 -17.22 0.28 1.39
C LEU A 49 -17.63 -0.01 2.84
N ARG A 50 -16.69 -0.34 3.72
CA ARG A 50 -16.96 -0.60 5.15
C ARG A 50 -17.27 0.66 5.96
N SER A 51 -16.99 1.85 5.43
CA SER A 51 -17.44 3.12 6.01
C SER A 51 -18.87 3.50 5.63
N GLY A 52 -19.55 2.68 4.83
CA GLY A 52 -20.88 2.96 4.27
C GLY A 52 -20.83 3.72 2.96
N GLY A 53 -19.66 3.80 2.33
CA GLY A 53 -19.52 4.40 1.00
C GLY A 53 -20.29 3.62 -0.06
N ASP A 54 -20.97 4.33 -0.92
CA ASP A 54 -21.77 3.77 -2.01
C ASP A 54 -20.94 3.79 -3.31
N PRO A 55 -20.55 2.62 -3.85
CA PRO A 55 -19.75 2.55 -5.06
C PRO A 55 -20.47 3.11 -6.29
N ASP A 56 -21.80 3.01 -6.35
CA ASP A 56 -22.61 3.45 -7.49
C ASP A 56 -22.80 4.98 -7.52
N ASN A 57 -22.59 5.65 -6.39
CA ASN A 57 -22.68 7.11 -6.26
C ASN A 57 -21.31 7.80 -6.14
N TYR A 58 -20.20 7.04 -6.11
CA TYR A 58 -18.88 7.65 -6.14
C TYR A 58 -18.55 8.19 -7.53
N SER A 59 -18.10 9.42 -7.59
CA SER A 59 -17.72 10.06 -8.84
C SER A 59 -16.62 11.10 -8.61
N TYR A 60 -15.62 11.12 -9.47
CA TYR A 60 -14.49 12.04 -9.40
C TYR A 60 -14.06 12.49 -10.80
N TYR A 61 -13.76 13.77 -10.98
CA TYR A 61 -13.17 14.26 -12.23
C TYR A 61 -11.65 14.39 -12.06
N CYS A 62 -10.91 13.60 -12.83
CA CYS A 62 -9.45 13.54 -12.80
C CYS A 62 -8.84 14.31 -13.96
N ASP A 63 -8.15 15.40 -13.68
CA ASP A 63 -7.34 16.20 -14.58
C ASP A 63 -5.83 15.88 -14.50
N GLY A 64 -5.49 14.65 -14.08
CA GLY A 64 -4.12 14.15 -13.97
C GLY A 64 -3.47 14.35 -12.61
N SER A 65 -4.09 15.11 -11.69
CA SER A 65 -3.55 15.35 -10.35
C SER A 65 -4.62 15.78 -9.35
N ILE A 66 -4.26 15.79 -8.07
CA ILE A 66 -5.03 16.43 -7.00
C ILE A 66 -4.10 17.28 -6.13
N SER A 67 -4.50 18.53 -5.85
CA SER A 67 -3.79 19.41 -4.90
C SER A 67 -4.33 19.18 -3.49
N LEU A 68 -3.45 18.92 -2.54
CA LEU A 68 -3.77 18.64 -1.15
C LEU A 68 -2.86 19.44 -0.23
N GLN A 69 -3.39 19.85 0.92
CA GLN A 69 -2.58 20.53 1.94
C GLN A 69 -1.59 19.56 2.57
N SER A 70 -0.32 19.97 2.61
CA SER A 70 0.77 19.32 3.34
C SER A 70 1.30 20.24 4.45
N ASP A 71 2.20 19.74 5.26
CA ASP A 71 2.82 20.50 6.36
C ASP A 71 3.64 21.71 5.86
N SER A 72 4.03 21.72 4.59
CA SER A 72 4.83 22.78 3.94
C SER A 72 4.03 23.63 2.94
N GLY A 73 2.71 23.46 2.85
CA GLY A 73 1.82 24.11 1.89
C GLY A 73 1.19 23.13 0.91
N ASP A 74 0.61 23.65 -0.17
CA ASP A 74 -0.06 22.80 -1.17
C ASP A 74 0.93 21.89 -1.88
N SER A 75 0.58 20.61 -1.96
CA SER A 75 1.35 19.56 -2.62
C SER A 75 0.46 18.74 -3.52
N TYR A 76 1.03 18.17 -4.59
CA TYR A 76 0.27 17.45 -5.61
C TYR A 76 0.52 15.94 -5.52
N ILE A 77 -0.57 15.17 -5.61
CA ILE A 77 -0.51 13.75 -5.95
C ILE A 77 -0.90 13.64 -7.42
N LYS A 78 0.02 13.09 -8.25
CA LYS A 78 -0.16 12.98 -9.69
C LYS A 78 -0.49 11.56 -10.09
N CYS A 79 -1.31 11.41 -11.11
CA CYS A 79 -1.46 10.15 -11.83
C CYS A 79 -0.16 9.79 -12.57
N TYR A 80 0.02 8.52 -12.92
CA TYR A 80 1.21 8.07 -13.63
C TYR A 80 1.33 8.82 -14.96
N GLY A 81 2.49 9.37 -15.24
CA GLY A 81 2.69 10.17 -16.45
C GLY A 81 1.88 11.47 -16.54
N GLY A 82 1.11 11.83 -15.50
CA GLY A 82 0.20 12.97 -15.53
C GLY A 82 -1.08 12.71 -16.34
N GLU A 83 -1.48 11.44 -16.50
CA GLU A 83 -2.63 11.02 -17.29
C GLU A 83 -3.95 11.56 -16.70
N GLU A 84 -4.75 12.16 -17.58
CA GLU A 84 -6.07 12.70 -17.27
C GLU A 84 -7.11 11.60 -17.55
N HIS A 85 -7.80 11.09 -16.51
CA HIS A 85 -8.81 10.04 -16.69
C HIS A 85 -10.21 10.59 -16.90
N GLY A 86 -10.40 11.92 -16.78
CA GLY A 86 -11.71 12.55 -16.90
C GLY A 86 -12.65 12.16 -15.77
N GLN A 87 -13.94 12.04 -16.09
CA GLN A 87 -14.96 11.61 -15.14
C GLN A 87 -14.86 10.11 -14.91
N VAL A 88 -14.63 9.69 -13.65
CA VAL A 88 -14.48 8.28 -13.27
C VAL A 88 -15.38 7.94 -12.08
N ASP A 89 -15.97 6.76 -12.09
CA ASP A 89 -16.60 6.14 -10.94
C ASP A 89 -15.57 5.36 -10.09
N LEU A 90 -16.02 4.60 -9.09
CA LEU A 90 -15.12 3.81 -8.24
C LEU A 90 -14.44 2.66 -9.02
N LEU A 91 -15.19 2.00 -9.89
CA LEU A 91 -14.69 0.87 -10.68
C LEU A 91 -13.67 1.34 -11.71
N GLU A 92 -13.97 2.40 -12.44
CA GLU A 92 -13.06 3.02 -13.40
C GLU A 92 -11.81 3.56 -12.70
N SER A 93 -11.98 4.23 -11.55
CA SER A 93 -10.85 4.70 -10.73
C SER A 93 -9.90 3.57 -10.33
N PHE A 94 -10.46 2.39 -10.02
CA PHE A 94 -9.68 1.21 -9.66
C PHE A 94 -9.02 0.59 -10.89
N ALA A 95 -9.75 0.42 -12.00
CA ALA A 95 -9.25 -0.16 -13.24
C ALA A 95 -8.09 0.63 -13.85
N GLU A 96 -8.24 1.96 -13.91
CA GLU A 96 -7.22 2.89 -14.40
C GLU A 96 -6.14 3.21 -13.35
N SER A 97 -6.29 2.67 -12.16
CA SER A 97 -5.38 2.98 -11.05
C SER A 97 -5.20 4.48 -10.80
N CYS A 98 -6.29 5.26 -10.89
CA CYS A 98 -6.27 6.71 -10.78
C CYS A 98 -5.81 7.17 -9.39
N ASN A 99 -4.62 7.80 -9.31
CA ASN A 99 -4.07 8.25 -8.03
C ASN A 99 -4.87 9.42 -7.45
N ALA A 100 -5.27 10.37 -8.29
CA ALA A 100 -6.02 11.56 -7.84
C ALA A 100 -7.37 11.15 -7.23
N SER A 101 -8.11 10.26 -7.89
CA SER A 101 -9.38 9.74 -7.39
C SER A 101 -9.20 8.98 -6.08
N PHE A 102 -8.20 8.08 -5.97
CA PHE A 102 -7.96 7.34 -4.75
C PHE A 102 -7.43 8.18 -3.59
N ALA A 103 -6.65 9.22 -3.86
CA ALA A 103 -6.28 10.18 -2.84
C ALA A 103 -7.52 10.94 -2.30
N ASN A 104 -8.41 11.39 -3.19
CA ASN A 104 -9.69 11.98 -2.82
C ASN A 104 -10.58 11.00 -2.04
N LEU A 105 -10.67 9.75 -2.48
CA LEU A 105 -11.42 8.70 -1.79
C LEU A 105 -10.89 8.50 -0.36
N GLY A 106 -9.57 8.48 -0.18
CA GLY A 106 -8.92 8.37 1.13
C GLY A 106 -9.32 9.48 2.10
N LEU A 107 -9.49 10.71 1.61
CA LEU A 107 -9.94 11.84 2.41
C LEU A 107 -11.41 11.74 2.85
N SER A 108 -12.23 10.97 2.15
CA SER A 108 -13.63 10.73 2.51
C SER A 108 -13.80 9.67 3.61
N ILE A 109 -12.74 8.93 3.92
CA ILE A 109 -12.73 7.86 4.93
C ILE A 109 -12.11 8.42 6.21
N SER A 110 -12.74 8.18 7.37
CA SER A 110 -12.11 8.57 8.63
C SER A 110 -10.81 7.79 8.87
N VAL A 111 -9.84 8.47 9.45
CA VAL A 111 -8.54 7.87 9.81
C VAL A 111 -8.72 6.62 10.68
N ASP A 112 -9.65 6.68 11.64
CA ASP A 112 -9.96 5.54 12.52
C ASP A 112 -10.48 4.34 11.73
N LYS A 113 -11.36 4.56 10.75
CA LYS A 113 -11.88 3.49 9.89
C LYS A 113 -10.80 2.90 9.00
N MET A 114 -9.91 3.71 8.45
CA MET A 114 -8.77 3.23 7.65
C MET A 114 -7.85 2.35 8.51
N ASN A 115 -7.53 2.81 9.74
CA ASN A 115 -6.74 2.01 10.71
C ASN A 115 -7.45 0.71 11.10
N GLU A 116 -8.76 0.74 11.38
CA GLU A 116 -9.57 -0.45 11.68
C GLU A 116 -9.47 -1.48 10.56
N VAL A 117 -9.68 -1.04 9.31
CA VAL A 117 -9.66 -1.95 8.16
C VAL A 117 -8.26 -2.50 7.91
N ALA A 118 -7.23 -1.66 7.94
CA ALA A 118 -5.84 -2.12 7.78
C ALA A 118 -5.48 -3.16 8.86
N ASN A 119 -5.86 -2.92 10.12
CA ASN A 119 -5.64 -3.88 11.20
C ASN A 119 -6.43 -5.18 11.00
N SER A 120 -7.69 -5.11 10.52
CA SER A 120 -8.49 -6.31 10.21
C SER A 120 -7.89 -7.17 9.09
N LEU A 121 -7.09 -6.55 8.23
CA LEU A 121 -6.32 -7.19 7.16
C LEU A 121 -4.90 -7.57 7.57
N LEU A 122 -4.60 -7.62 8.88
CA LEU A 122 -3.35 -8.07 9.48
C LEU A 122 -2.15 -7.12 9.30
N PHE A 123 -2.35 -5.87 8.93
CA PHE A 123 -1.28 -4.87 9.08
C PHE A 123 -0.95 -4.71 10.57
N ASN A 124 0.31 -4.40 10.87
CA ASN A 124 0.86 -4.29 12.22
C ASN A 124 0.83 -5.58 13.05
N GLN A 125 0.49 -6.71 12.45
CA GLN A 125 0.34 -8.00 13.13
C GLN A 125 1.25 -9.05 12.51
N THR A 126 1.47 -10.14 13.25
CA THR A 126 2.17 -11.32 12.73
C THR A 126 1.21 -12.13 11.87
N LEU A 127 1.63 -12.47 10.66
CA LEU A 127 0.81 -13.30 9.78
C LEU A 127 0.67 -14.73 10.32
N PRO A 128 -0.49 -15.39 10.15
CA PRO A 128 -0.76 -16.73 10.63
C PRO A 128 -0.09 -17.80 9.75
N THR A 129 1.24 -17.77 9.67
CA THR A 129 2.05 -18.69 8.89
C THR A 129 2.94 -19.56 9.80
N LYS A 130 3.42 -20.68 9.27
CA LYS A 130 4.35 -21.57 9.99
C LYS A 130 5.81 -21.15 9.87
N PHE A 131 6.11 -20.13 9.09
CA PHE A 131 7.45 -19.60 8.85
C PHE A 131 7.55 -18.13 9.26
N THR A 132 8.75 -17.63 9.44
CA THR A 132 9.01 -16.25 9.84
C THR A 132 8.62 -15.28 8.74
N THR A 133 7.82 -14.29 9.12
CA THR A 133 7.40 -13.19 8.24
C THR A 133 7.67 -11.84 8.88
N ALA A 134 8.00 -10.84 8.08
CA ALA A 134 8.00 -9.46 8.56
C ALA A 134 6.56 -8.95 8.73
N LYS A 135 6.34 -8.11 9.73
CA LYS A 135 5.06 -7.43 9.93
C LYS A 135 4.95 -6.29 8.94
N SER A 136 3.94 -6.32 8.09
CA SER A 136 3.54 -5.17 7.28
C SER A 136 3.09 -4.03 8.18
N GLN A 137 3.41 -2.81 7.83
CA GLN A 137 3.18 -1.64 8.68
C GLN A 137 2.21 -0.68 8.00
N PHE A 138 1.28 -0.18 8.77
CA PHE A 138 0.34 0.86 8.39
C PHE A 138 0.14 1.80 9.59
N SER A 139 0.18 3.10 9.34
CA SER A 139 -0.10 4.09 10.36
C SER A 139 -0.68 5.33 9.72
N LEU A 140 -1.83 5.75 10.19
CA LEU A 140 -2.42 7.07 9.96
C LEU A 140 -2.83 7.68 11.29
N SER A 141 -2.66 8.99 11.41
CA SER A 141 -3.03 9.80 12.58
C SER A 141 -4.06 10.86 12.17
N ASN A 142 -4.94 11.22 13.08
CA ASN A 142 -5.87 12.36 12.90
C ASN A 142 -5.14 13.72 12.81
N THR A 143 -3.83 13.75 13.07
CA THR A 143 -2.98 14.93 12.91
C THR A 143 -2.23 14.95 11.57
N ASP A 144 -2.34 13.89 10.76
CA ASP A 144 -1.69 13.84 9.45
C ASP A 144 -2.35 14.84 8.49
N SER A 145 -1.53 15.44 7.63
CA SER A 145 -1.99 16.37 6.60
C SER A 145 -2.84 15.65 5.53
N GLN A 146 -3.63 16.41 4.79
CA GLN A 146 -4.42 15.85 3.68
C GLN A 146 -3.54 15.12 2.66
N TRP A 147 -2.35 15.66 2.38
CA TRP A 147 -1.40 15.02 1.49
C TRP A 147 -0.93 13.67 2.03
N GLN A 148 -0.62 13.59 3.33
CA GLN A 148 -0.21 12.34 3.98
C GLN A 148 -1.32 11.28 3.92
N ILE A 149 -2.57 11.68 4.19
CA ILE A 149 -3.73 10.79 4.10
C ILE A 149 -3.91 10.31 2.65
N GLY A 150 -3.90 11.22 1.68
CA GLY A 150 -4.03 10.89 0.25
C GLY A 150 -2.89 9.99 -0.25
N ALA A 151 -1.63 10.29 0.12
CA ALA A 151 -0.47 9.48 -0.22
C ALA A 151 -0.59 8.06 0.35
N THR A 152 -1.05 7.94 1.59
CA THR A 152 -1.28 6.64 2.25
C THR A 152 -2.40 5.86 1.56
N ALA A 153 -3.47 6.52 1.13
CA ALA A 153 -4.59 5.89 0.42
C ALA A 153 -4.20 5.26 -0.93
N ILE A 154 -3.14 5.77 -1.56
CA ILE A 154 -2.57 5.18 -2.79
C ILE A 154 -1.40 4.23 -2.51
N GLY A 155 -1.17 3.88 -1.25
CA GLY A 155 -0.13 2.95 -0.84
C GLY A 155 1.28 3.51 -0.85
N GLN A 156 1.42 4.80 -0.63
CA GLN A 156 2.68 5.50 -0.41
C GLN A 156 2.82 5.95 1.07
N GLY A 157 3.66 6.92 1.35
CA GLY A 157 3.88 7.39 2.72
C GLY A 157 4.61 6.33 3.57
N ASN A 158 4.13 6.12 4.79
CA ASN A 158 4.77 5.23 5.77
C ASN A 158 4.29 3.76 5.70
N THR A 159 3.47 3.43 4.70
CA THR A 159 2.93 2.07 4.52
C THR A 159 3.96 1.16 3.87
N VAL A 160 4.20 0.00 4.48
CA VAL A 160 5.03 -1.05 3.89
C VAL A 160 4.37 -2.41 4.04
N ILE A 161 4.57 -3.27 3.04
CA ILE A 161 3.97 -4.60 2.99
C ILE A 161 5.01 -5.64 2.59
N SER A 162 4.92 -6.83 3.15
CA SER A 162 5.70 -7.96 2.66
C SER A 162 5.02 -8.62 1.45
N PRO A 163 5.79 -9.18 0.49
CA PRO A 163 5.21 -9.84 -0.69
C PRO A 163 4.23 -10.96 -0.33
N ILE A 164 4.53 -11.75 0.70
CA ILE A 164 3.63 -12.79 1.17
C ILE A 164 2.29 -12.21 1.67
N HIS A 165 2.32 -11.09 2.38
CA HIS A 165 1.09 -10.45 2.85
C HIS A 165 0.26 -9.89 1.68
N ALA A 166 0.90 -9.25 0.69
CA ALA A 166 0.23 -8.81 -0.52
C ALA A 166 -0.42 -9.98 -1.26
N ALA A 167 0.29 -11.11 -1.39
CA ALA A 167 -0.25 -12.34 -1.98
C ALA A 167 -1.45 -12.88 -1.21
N MET A 168 -1.44 -12.83 0.13
CA MET A 168 -2.58 -13.24 0.96
C MET A 168 -3.81 -12.35 0.74
N LEU A 169 -3.64 -11.02 0.62
CA LEU A 169 -4.75 -10.11 0.33
C LEU A 169 -5.40 -10.43 -1.02
N VAL A 170 -4.57 -10.61 -2.07
CA VAL A 170 -5.10 -10.97 -3.40
C VAL A 170 -5.75 -12.34 -3.39
N SER A 171 -5.19 -13.31 -2.65
CA SER A 171 -5.76 -14.65 -2.51
C SER A 171 -7.11 -14.63 -1.80
N ALA A 172 -7.29 -13.76 -0.81
CA ALA A 172 -8.59 -13.58 -0.15
C ALA A 172 -9.66 -13.11 -1.15
N ILE A 173 -9.35 -12.12 -1.99
CA ILE A 173 -10.26 -11.65 -3.04
C ILE A 173 -10.58 -12.79 -4.02
N ALA A 174 -9.57 -13.51 -4.51
CA ALA A 174 -9.75 -14.61 -5.46
C ALA A 174 -10.58 -15.77 -4.90
N ASN A 175 -10.61 -15.92 -3.59
CA ASN A 175 -11.37 -16.98 -2.87
C ASN A 175 -12.76 -16.50 -2.39
N GLY A 176 -13.18 -15.31 -2.77
CA GLY A 176 -14.50 -14.76 -2.42
C GLY A 176 -14.56 -14.07 -1.05
N GLY A 177 -13.44 -13.72 -0.48
CA GLY A 177 -13.31 -13.02 0.80
C GLY A 177 -12.91 -13.89 1.97
#